data_f2c5360cdb2ce054b7dca123402020e9
#
_entry.id   f2c5360cdb2ce054b7dca123402020e9
#
_cell.length_a   1.000
_cell.length_b   1.000
_cell.length_c   1.000
_cell.angle_alpha   90.00
_cell.angle_beta   90.00
_cell.angle_gamma   90.00
#
_symmetry.space_group_name_H-M   'P 1'
#
loop_
_entity.id
_entity.type
_entity.pdbx_description
1 polymer ?
#
loop_
_entity_poly.entity_id
_entity_poly.type
_entity_poly.pdbx_seq_one_letter_code
_entity_poly.pdbx_strand_id
1 'polypeptide(L)'
;MDLGLGGRVAIVAAASKGLGRAVAEELAREGAAVAICARTAADLKAAAERIRSAGAREVYWQAVDVGDASAVAAFAQAVEQRFGHVDICVTNTGGPPSKLFEATTHADWRTWTDQLLMSSVYFAEQVLPRMQKQRWGRFITITSYSVKQPVEGLLLSNSLRAAVTGMVRTLANEYACHGITVNNVCPGYTRTDRLDDLAGMMAARTGSTAEQVFEGWKKLIPAGRLGKPEEFAAVVAFLASERASYVNGVSLTVDGGTTRSLL
;
A
#
# COMPACT_ATOMS: atom_id res chain seq x y z
N MET A 1 5.72 22.45 2.85
CA MET A 1 6.71 22.08 1.79
C MET A 1 5.90 21.77 0.56
N ASP A 2 6.19 22.36 -0.57
CA ASP A 2 5.54 21.97 -1.82
C ASP A 2 6.12 20.64 -2.30
N LEU A 3 5.26 19.64 -2.46
CA LEU A 3 5.63 18.30 -2.94
C LEU A 3 5.57 18.16 -4.47
N GLY A 4 5.05 19.19 -5.19
CA GLY A 4 4.90 19.16 -6.64
C GLY A 4 3.88 18.13 -7.15
N LEU A 5 2.85 17.83 -6.36
CA LEU A 5 1.81 16.85 -6.69
C LEU A 5 0.58 17.48 -7.35
N GLY A 6 0.50 18.80 -7.39
CA GLY A 6 -0.60 19.53 -8.06
C GLY A 6 -0.70 19.15 -9.54
N GLY A 7 -1.87 18.65 -9.96
CA GLY A 7 -2.13 18.21 -11.34
C GLY A 7 -1.63 16.80 -11.69
N ARG A 8 -0.97 16.09 -10.79
CA ARG A 8 -0.61 14.67 -10.96
C ARG A 8 -1.83 13.77 -10.82
N VAL A 9 -1.78 12.61 -11.46
CA VAL A 9 -2.82 11.58 -11.40
C VAL A 9 -2.29 10.37 -10.64
N ALA A 10 -2.96 10.02 -9.54
CA ALA A 10 -2.56 8.93 -8.67
C ALA A 10 -3.59 7.78 -8.68
N ILE A 11 -3.13 6.56 -8.92
CA ILE A 11 -3.86 5.32 -8.63
C ILE A 11 -3.48 4.87 -7.22
N VAL A 12 -4.49 4.56 -6.39
CA VAL A 12 -4.29 3.94 -5.06
C VAL A 12 -5.17 2.70 -4.94
N ALA A 13 -4.53 1.53 -4.84
CA ALA A 13 -5.23 0.26 -4.71
C ALA A 13 -5.65 -0.01 -3.25
N ALA A 14 -6.71 -0.82 -3.06
CA ALA A 14 -7.31 -1.16 -1.77
C ALA A 14 -7.53 0.07 -0.88
N ALA A 15 -8.08 1.15 -1.46
CA ALA A 15 -8.19 2.46 -0.84
C ALA A 15 -9.60 2.79 -0.30
N SER A 16 -10.46 1.80 -0.08
CA SER A 16 -11.76 2.03 0.55
C SER A 16 -11.66 2.34 2.05
N LYS A 17 -10.58 1.90 2.72
CA LYS A 17 -10.33 2.13 4.16
C LYS A 17 -8.84 2.00 4.52
N GLY A 18 -8.51 2.23 5.78
CA GLY A 18 -7.18 2.02 6.33
C GLY A 18 -6.09 2.85 5.66
N LEU A 19 -4.91 2.25 5.48
CA LEU A 19 -3.74 2.92 4.93
C LEU A 19 -3.92 3.42 3.50
N GLY A 20 -4.57 2.61 2.63
CA GLY A 20 -4.81 3.01 1.25
C GLY A 20 -5.68 4.27 1.15
N ARG A 21 -6.75 4.36 1.97
CA ARG A 21 -7.59 5.56 2.02
C ARG A 21 -6.81 6.76 2.56
N ALA A 22 -6.05 6.60 3.63
CA ALA A 22 -5.25 7.68 4.19
C ALA A 22 -4.23 8.22 3.17
N VAL A 23 -3.59 7.34 2.40
CA VAL A 23 -2.69 7.72 1.29
C VAL A 23 -3.45 8.49 0.21
N ALA A 24 -4.62 8.02 -0.19
CA ALA A 24 -5.45 8.70 -1.18
C ALA A 24 -5.90 10.10 -0.71
N GLU A 25 -6.29 10.23 0.56
CA GLU A 25 -6.64 11.51 1.19
C GLU A 25 -5.43 12.46 1.25
N GLU A 26 -4.23 11.96 1.54
CA GLU A 26 -3.01 12.78 1.61
C GLU A 26 -2.59 13.28 0.22
N LEU A 27 -2.56 12.40 -0.80
CA LEU A 27 -2.28 12.80 -2.17
C LEU A 27 -3.30 13.84 -2.69
N ALA A 28 -4.56 13.71 -2.26
CA ALA A 28 -5.62 14.68 -2.55
C ALA A 28 -5.34 16.05 -1.93
N ARG A 29 -4.90 16.12 -0.66
CA ARG A 29 -4.52 17.38 0.02
C ARG A 29 -3.37 18.08 -0.69
N GLU A 30 -2.45 17.31 -1.26
CA GLU A 30 -1.34 17.81 -2.06
C GLU A 30 -1.74 18.17 -3.51
N GLY A 31 -3.03 18.09 -3.86
CA GLY A 31 -3.59 18.57 -5.13
C GLY A 31 -3.57 17.56 -6.27
N ALA A 32 -3.32 16.29 -6.02
CA ALA A 32 -3.43 15.25 -7.04
C ALA A 32 -4.89 14.91 -7.37
N ALA A 33 -5.15 14.54 -8.60
CA ALA A 33 -6.35 13.78 -8.96
C ALA A 33 -6.17 12.31 -8.55
N VAL A 34 -7.20 11.69 -7.99
CA VAL A 34 -7.05 10.38 -7.35
C VAL A 34 -8.03 9.36 -7.93
N ALA A 35 -7.50 8.23 -8.37
CA ALA A 35 -8.27 7.05 -8.75
C ALA A 35 -8.09 5.94 -7.71
N ILE A 36 -9.17 5.45 -7.14
CA ILE A 36 -9.14 4.41 -6.11
C ILE A 36 -9.87 3.15 -6.56
N CYS A 37 -9.37 2.00 -6.11
CA CYS A 37 -10.07 0.74 -6.27
C CYS A 37 -10.06 -0.11 -5.00
N ALA A 38 -11.07 -0.92 -4.85
CA ALA A 38 -11.24 -1.95 -3.82
C ALA A 38 -12.40 -2.86 -4.23
N ARG A 39 -12.70 -3.92 -3.46
CA ARG A 39 -13.75 -4.88 -3.81
C ARG A 39 -15.17 -4.38 -3.58
N THR A 40 -15.41 -3.53 -2.58
CA THR A 40 -16.75 -3.13 -2.14
C THR A 40 -17.11 -1.74 -2.66
N ALA A 41 -18.07 -1.65 -3.58
CA ALA A 41 -18.49 -0.40 -4.19
C ALA A 41 -19.06 0.62 -3.16
N ALA A 42 -19.81 0.17 -2.15
CA ALA A 42 -20.35 1.05 -1.11
C ALA A 42 -19.24 1.73 -0.31
N ASP A 43 -18.20 0.97 0.11
CA ASP A 43 -17.05 1.51 0.85
C ASP A 43 -16.24 2.49 -0.02
N LEU A 44 -16.10 2.20 -1.33
CA LEU A 44 -15.41 3.08 -2.28
C LEU A 44 -16.13 4.41 -2.47
N LYS A 45 -17.47 4.38 -2.55
CA LYS A 45 -18.28 5.60 -2.64
C LYS A 45 -18.05 6.50 -1.42
N ALA A 46 -18.11 5.92 -0.22
CA ALA A 46 -17.85 6.66 1.02
C ALA A 46 -16.41 7.19 1.08
N ALA A 47 -15.41 6.39 0.66
CA ALA A 47 -14.02 6.82 0.60
C ALA A 47 -13.83 7.97 -0.41
N ALA A 48 -14.46 7.90 -1.59
CA ALA A 48 -14.38 8.94 -2.61
C ALA A 48 -14.90 10.29 -2.11
N GLU A 49 -16.00 10.31 -1.33
CA GLU A 49 -16.50 11.55 -0.71
C GLU A 49 -15.48 12.15 0.28
N ARG A 50 -14.85 11.31 1.10
CA ARG A 50 -13.80 11.77 2.03
C ARG A 50 -12.58 12.32 1.29
N ILE A 51 -12.15 11.66 0.21
CA ILE A 51 -11.01 12.09 -0.60
C ILE A 51 -11.33 13.43 -1.29
N ARG A 52 -12.54 13.63 -1.80
CA ARG A 52 -12.99 14.94 -2.33
C ARG A 52 -12.96 16.02 -1.25
N SER A 53 -13.47 15.71 -0.05
CA SER A 53 -13.43 16.64 1.08
C SER A 53 -12.01 16.95 1.57
N ALA A 54 -11.04 16.07 1.32
CA ALA A 54 -9.64 16.31 1.62
C ALA A 54 -8.94 17.25 0.63
N GLY A 55 -9.53 17.56 -0.53
CA GLY A 55 -9.01 18.53 -1.48
C GLY A 55 -8.74 18.00 -2.90
N ALA A 56 -9.08 16.74 -3.20
CA ALA A 56 -8.91 16.22 -4.56
C ALA A 56 -9.74 17.03 -5.58
N ARG A 57 -9.08 17.48 -6.65
CA ARG A 57 -9.76 18.14 -7.78
C ARG A 57 -10.75 17.22 -8.46
N GLU A 58 -10.36 15.94 -8.58
CA GLU A 58 -11.17 14.91 -9.20
C GLU A 58 -10.89 13.55 -8.55
N VAL A 59 -11.97 12.77 -8.32
CA VAL A 59 -11.89 11.41 -7.78
C VAL A 59 -12.63 10.45 -8.68
N TYR A 60 -11.93 9.43 -9.15
CA TYR A 60 -12.51 8.26 -9.82
C TYR A 60 -12.45 7.04 -8.90
N TRP A 61 -13.45 6.18 -8.96
CA TRP A 61 -13.42 4.92 -8.23
C TRP A 61 -14.09 3.78 -9.01
N GLN A 62 -13.58 2.58 -8.82
CA GLN A 62 -14.13 1.37 -9.44
C GLN A 62 -13.96 0.16 -8.51
N ALA A 63 -14.99 -0.70 -8.47
CA ALA A 63 -14.87 -1.98 -7.77
C ALA A 63 -13.95 -2.92 -8.56
N VAL A 64 -12.86 -3.35 -7.91
CA VAL A 64 -11.83 -4.20 -8.51
C VAL A 64 -11.34 -5.20 -7.47
N ASP A 65 -11.23 -6.46 -7.86
CA ASP A 65 -10.37 -7.41 -7.16
C ASP A 65 -8.96 -7.29 -7.73
N VAL A 66 -8.00 -6.85 -6.91
CA VAL A 66 -6.61 -6.64 -7.35
C VAL A 66 -5.87 -7.94 -7.67
N GLY A 67 -6.39 -9.10 -7.27
CA GLY A 67 -5.91 -10.42 -7.67
C GLY A 67 -6.35 -10.85 -9.06
N ASP A 68 -7.19 -10.08 -9.74
CA ASP A 68 -7.64 -10.33 -11.11
C ASP A 68 -6.93 -9.38 -12.09
N ALA A 69 -6.06 -9.96 -12.92
CA ALA A 69 -5.28 -9.21 -13.91
C ALA A 69 -6.18 -8.41 -14.88
N SER A 70 -7.30 -9.01 -15.31
CA SER A 70 -8.20 -8.39 -16.28
C SER A 70 -8.94 -7.19 -15.66
N ALA A 71 -9.36 -7.32 -14.40
CA ALA A 71 -10.00 -6.25 -13.66
C ALA A 71 -9.03 -5.08 -13.40
N VAL A 72 -7.77 -5.36 -13.07
CA VAL A 72 -6.72 -4.34 -12.91
C VAL A 72 -6.44 -3.63 -14.22
N ALA A 73 -6.33 -4.38 -15.35
CA ALA A 73 -6.11 -3.79 -16.67
C ALA A 73 -7.27 -2.87 -17.08
N ALA A 74 -8.51 -3.31 -16.91
CA ALA A 74 -9.70 -2.52 -17.21
C ALA A 74 -9.76 -1.23 -16.37
N PHE A 75 -9.42 -1.31 -15.09
CA PHE A 75 -9.34 -0.15 -14.20
C PHE A 75 -8.27 0.86 -14.65
N ALA A 76 -7.04 0.39 -14.92
CA ALA A 76 -5.96 1.25 -15.36
C ALA A 76 -6.28 1.94 -16.69
N GLN A 77 -6.94 1.22 -17.62
CA GLN A 77 -7.42 1.79 -18.88
C GLN A 77 -8.50 2.87 -18.65
N ALA A 78 -9.45 2.63 -17.76
CA ALA A 78 -10.49 3.61 -17.42
C ALA A 78 -9.90 4.88 -16.79
N VAL A 79 -8.87 4.74 -15.94
CA VAL A 79 -8.14 5.88 -15.37
C VAL A 79 -7.45 6.68 -16.47
N GLU A 80 -6.76 6.01 -17.39
CA GLU A 80 -6.09 6.66 -18.52
C GLU A 80 -7.08 7.39 -19.44
N GLN A 81 -8.22 6.76 -19.76
CA GLN A 81 -9.28 7.41 -20.57
C GLN A 81 -9.85 8.65 -19.89
N ARG A 82 -9.97 8.65 -18.57
CA ARG A 82 -10.55 9.75 -17.81
C ARG A 82 -9.60 10.91 -17.59
N PHE A 83 -8.35 10.64 -17.29
CA PHE A 83 -7.35 11.64 -16.88
C PHE A 83 -6.26 11.89 -17.93
N GLY A 84 -6.16 11.05 -18.94
CA GLY A 84 -5.16 11.14 -20.02
C GLY A 84 -3.79 10.54 -19.67
N HIS A 85 -3.48 10.36 -18.39
CA HIS A 85 -2.19 9.86 -17.92
C HIS A 85 -2.29 9.23 -16.53
N VAL A 86 -1.21 8.57 -16.09
CA VAL A 86 -1.01 8.07 -14.72
C VAL A 86 0.42 8.39 -14.30
N ASP A 87 0.57 9.20 -13.27
CA ASP A 87 1.87 9.60 -12.74
C ASP A 87 2.33 8.77 -11.56
N ILE A 88 1.39 8.44 -10.67
CA ILE A 88 1.66 7.80 -9.39
C ILE A 88 0.82 6.53 -9.31
N CYS A 89 1.43 5.43 -8.92
CA CYS A 89 0.71 4.20 -8.62
C CYS A 89 1.13 3.68 -7.24
N VAL A 90 0.17 3.58 -6.33
CA VAL A 90 0.36 3.01 -5.00
C VAL A 90 -0.37 1.68 -4.93
N THR A 91 0.39 0.58 -4.96
CA THR A 91 -0.19 -0.76 -4.79
C THR A 91 -0.33 -1.09 -3.31
N ASN A 92 -1.46 -1.63 -2.97
CA ASN A 92 -1.83 -2.05 -1.63
C ASN A 92 -2.87 -3.17 -1.73
N THR A 93 -2.94 -4.00 -0.71
CA THR A 93 -3.92 -5.08 -0.62
C THR A 93 -4.21 -5.44 0.84
N GLY A 94 -5.26 -6.20 1.08
CA GLY A 94 -5.49 -6.83 2.38
C GLY A 94 -4.38 -7.80 2.76
N GLY A 95 -4.32 -8.19 4.01
CA GLY A 95 -3.38 -9.22 4.48
C GLY A 95 -4.02 -10.61 4.57
N PRO A 96 -3.23 -11.68 4.45
CA PRO A 96 -3.68 -13.05 4.67
C PRO A 96 -4.08 -13.27 6.14
N PRO A 97 -4.86 -14.30 6.41
CA PRO A 97 -5.11 -14.73 7.78
C PRO A 97 -3.80 -15.20 8.44
N SER A 98 -3.73 -15.05 9.77
CA SER A 98 -2.62 -15.59 10.54
C SER A 98 -2.72 -17.12 10.56
N LYS A 99 -1.73 -17.80 9.99
CA LYS A 99 -1.63 -19.27 9.93
C LYS A 99 -0.18 -19.71 10.12
N LEU A 100 0.02 -20.82 10.81
CA LEU A 100 1.29 -21.54 10.85
C LEU A 100 1.44 -22.40 9.58
N PHE A 101 2.64 -22.87 9.31
CA PHE A 101 2.96 -23.66 8.11
C PHE A 101 2.05 -24.87 7.93
N GLU A 102 1.87 -25.65 9.00
CA GLU A 102 1.06 -26.88 8.99
C GLU A 102 -0.42 -26.65 8.68
N ALA A 103 -0.94 -25.43 8.98
CA ALA A 103 -2.31 -25.04 8.69
C ALA A 103 -2.47 -24.33 7.35
N THR A 104 -1.38 -24.11 6.59
CA THR A 104 -1.38 -23.39 5.33
C THR A 104 -1.48 -24.35 4.15
N THR A 105 -2.52 -24.22 3.34
CA THR A 105 -2.80 -25.10 2.19
C THR A 105 -2.18 -24.57 0.90
N HIS A 106 -2.06 -25.43 -0.13
CA HIS A 106 -1.68 -24.99 -1.47
C HIS A 106 -2.68 -23.98 -2.08
N ALA A 107 -3.96 -24.08 -1.72
CA ALA A 107 -4.96 -23.11 -2.15
C ALA A 107 -4.72 -21.73 -1.51
N ASP A 108 -4.34 -21.69 -0.23
CA ASP A 108 -3.94 -20.43 0.42
C ASP A 108 -2.75 -19.80 -0.30
N TRP A 109 -1.71 -20.59 -0.63
CA TRP A 109 -0.54 -20.09 -1.36
C TRP A 109 -0.93 -19.48 -2.71
N ARG A 110 -1.76 -20.15 -3.51
CA ARG A 110 -2.21 -19.63 -4.81
C ARG A 110 -2.98 -18.32 -4.64
N THR A 111 -4.04 -18.34 -3.82
CA THR A 111 -4.89 -17.15 -3.59
C THR A 111 -4.07 -15.95 -3.12
N TRP A 112 -3.18 -16.15 -2.15
CA TRP A 112 -2.43 -15.03 -1.60
C TRP A 112 -1.24 -14.61 -2.46
N THR A 113 -0.73 -15.48 -3.33
CA THR A 113 0.21 -15.08 -4.39
C THR A 113 -0.45 -14.08 -5.33
N ASP A 114 -1.67 -14.36 -5.80
CA ASP A 114 -2.41 -13.45 -6.67
C ASP A 114 -2.69 -12.11 -5.95
N GLN A 115 -3.14 -12.17 -4.70
CA GLN A 115 -3.49 -10.99 -3.93
C GLN A 115 -2.28 -10.14 -3.49
N LEU A 116 -1.15 -10.73 -3.09
CA LEU A 116 -0.03 -10.00 -2.48
C LEU A 116 1.08 -9.67 -3.47
N LEU A 117 1.44 -10.61 -4.34
CA LEU A 117 2.53 -10.45 -5.29
C LEU A 117 2.00 -10.03 -6.66
N MET A 118 1.13 -10.84 -7.25
CA MET A 118 0.69 -10.63 -8.63
C MET A 118 -0.13 -9.35 -8.78
N SER A 119 -0.88 -8.94 -7.77
CA SER A 119 -1.55 -7.63 -7.79
C SER A 119 -0.58 -6.47 -8.09
N SER A 120 0.61 -6.47 -7.46
CA SER A 120 1.63 -5.45 -7.73
C SER A 120 2.24 -5.60 -9.13
N VAL A 121 2.41 -6.83 -9.61
CA VAL A 121 2.85 -7.12 -10.99
C VAL A 121 1.82 -6.59 -11.99
N TYR A 122 0.53 -6.91 -11.81
CA TYR A 122 -0.53 -6.46 -12.73
C TYR A 122 -0.60 -4.93 -12.83
N PHE A 123 -0.49 -4.21 -11.71
CA PHE A 123 -0.41 -2.74 -11.76
C PHE A 123 0.86 -2.26 -12.46
N ALA A 124 2.02 -2.86 -12.17
CA ALA A 124 3.29 -2.49 -12.82
C ALA A 124 3.23 -2.64 -14.33
N GLU A 125 2.69 -3.75 -14.84
CA GLU A 125 2.47 -4.01 -16.26
C GLU A 125 1.63 -2.92 -16.95
N GLN A 126 0.64 -2.40 -16.23
CA GLN A 126 -0.26 -1.38 -16.77
C GLN A 126 0.35 0.03 -16.74
N VAL A 127 1.05 0.41 -15.67
CA VAL A 127 1.45 1.80 -15.48
C VAL A 127 2.89 2.10 -15.89
N LEU A 128 3.85 1.18 -15.70
CA LEU A 128 5.26 1.46 -15.99
C LEU A 128 5.54 1.78 -17.47
N PRO A 129 4.96 1.09 -18.47
CA PRO A 129 5.14 1.46 -19.87
C PRO A 129 4.61 2.86 -20.19
N ARG A 130 3.55 3.31 -19.51
CA ARG A 130 2.97 4.65 -19.66
C ARG A 130 3.88 5.71 -19.03
N MET A 131 4.33 5.46 -17.80
CA MET A 131 5.29 6.30 -17.08
C MET A 131 6.61 6.44 -17.87
N GLN A 132 7.07 5.35 -18.52
CA GLN A 132 8.25 5.37 -19.37
C GLN A 132 8.11 6.31 -20.57
N LYS A 133 6.97 6.30 -21.25
CA LYS A 133 6.69 7.21 -22.38
C LYS A 133 6.69 8.68 -21.96
N GLN A 134 6.15 9.00 -20.79
CA GLN A 134 6.11 10.38 -20.27
C GLN A 134 7.40 10.80 -19.55
N ARG A 135 8.38 9.88 -19.37
CA ARG A 135 9.67 10.13 -18.70
C ARG A 135 9.51 10.60 -17.24
N TRP A 136 8.45 10.19 -16.59
CA TRP A 136 8.17 10.48 -15.20
C TRP A 136 7.23 9.41 -14.60
N GLY A 137 7.51 8.99 -13.39
CA GLY A 137 6.63 8.07 -12.67
C GLY A 137 7.06 7.82 -11.23
N ARG A 138 6.07 7.45 -10.41
CA ARG A 138 6.28 7.02 -9.02
C ARG A 138 5.48 5.73 -8.79
N PHE A 139 6.18 4.62 -8.67
CA PHE A 139 5.56 3.34 -8.34
C PHE A 139 5.91 2.98 -6.90
N ILE A 140 4.90 2.87 -6.03
CA ILE A 140 5.08 2.66 -4.60
C ILE A 140 4.29 1.44 -4.18
N THR A 141 4.92 0.50 -3.49
CA THR A 141 4.24 -0.67 -2.92
C THR A 141 4.08 -0.50 -1.41
N ILE A 142 2.92 -0.89 -0.88
CA ILE A 142 2.72 -0.98 0.57
C ILE A 142 2.83 -2.46 0.97
N THR A 143 3.86 -2.77 1.74
CA THR A 143 4.06 -4.14 2.20
C THR A 143 3.87 -4.28 3.72
N SER A 144 4.92 -4.50 4.48
CA SER A 144 4.92 -4.67 5.93
C SER A 144 6.36 -4.60 6.45
N TYR A 145 6.53 -4.17 7.69
CA TYR A 145 7.83 -4.30 8.38
C TYR A 145 8.29 -5.77 8.44
N SER A 146 7.39 -6.73 8.26
CA SER A 146 7.71 -8.16 8.24
C SER A 146 8.64 -8.59 7.10
N VAL A 147 8.87 -7.73 6.09
CA VAL A 147 9.88 -7.99 5.05
C VAL A 147 11.32 -7.75 5.55
N LYS A 148 11.47 -7.02 6.64
CA LYS A 148 12.76 -6.77 7.32
C LYS A 148 12.98 -7.74 8.48
N GLN A 149 11.92 -8.10 9.18
CA GLN A 149 11.97 -8.93 10.37
C GLN A 149 10.71 -9.82 10.39
N PRO A 150 10.84 -11.16 10.23
CA PRO A 150 9.68 -12.05 10.18
C PRO A 150 8.82 -11.94 11.43
N VAL A 151 7.51 -11.98 11.24
CA VAL A 151 6.52 -11.96 12.31
C VAL A 151 5.91 -13.35 12.44
N GLU A 152 5.87 -13.87 13.66
CA GLU A 152 5.30 -15.18 13.95
C GLU A 152 3.82 -15.27 13.51
N GLY A 153 3.44 -16.40 12.94
CA GLY A 153 2.08 -16.65 12.45
C GLY A 153 1.72 -15.90 11.16
N LEU A 154 2.63 -15.16 10.54
CA LEU A 154 2.38 -14.44 9.30
C LEU A 154 3.13 -15.04 8.09
N LEU A 155 3.20 -16.38 7.99
CA LEU A 155 3.98 -17.10 6.98
C LEU A 155 3.78 -16.54 5.56
N LEU A 156 2.54 -16.50 5.07
CA LEU A 156 2.24 -16.03 3.71
C LEU A 156 2.61 -14.56 3.52
N SER A 157 2.34 -13.71 4.51
CA SER A 157 2.71 -12.30 4.46
C SER A 157 4.22 -12.10 4.42
N ASN A 158 4.96 -12.78 5.30
CA ASN A 158 6.43 -12.71 5.35
C ASN A 158 7.05 -13.12 4.00
N SER A 159 6.60 -14.25 3.44
CA SER A 159 7.15 -14.80 2.21
C SER A 159 6.80 -13.97 0.97
N LEU A 160 5.52 -13.68 0.78
CA LEU A 160 5.05 -13.06 -0.46
C LEU A 160 5.36 -11.55 -0.53
N ARG A 161 5.34 -10.85 0.61
CA ARG A 161 5.76 -9.44 0.63
C ARG A 161 7.26 -9.27 0.50
N ALA A 162 8.07 -10.26 0.91
CA ALA A 162 9.49 -10.28 0.61
C ALA A 162 9.75 -10.42 -0.91
N ALA A 163 8.94 -11.22 -1.62
CA ALA A 163 8.98 -11.31 -3.07
C ALA A 163 8.67 -9.95 -3.74
N VAL A 164 7.66 -9.21 -3.25
CA VAL A 164 7.39 -7.83 -3.72
C VAL A 164 8.60 -6.92 -3.51
N THR A 165 9.30 -7.05 -2.38
CA THR A 165 10.51 -6.25 -2.10
C THR A 165 11.61 -6.50 -3.13
N GLY A 166 11.83 -7.77 -3.52
CA GLY A 166 12.76 -8.14 -4.60
C GLY A 166 12.36 -7.54 -5.94
N MET A 167 11.08 -7.64 -6.31
CA MET A 167 10.53 -7.03 -7.52
C MET A 167 10.76 -5.50 -7.52
N VAL A 168 10.44 -4.81 -6.46
CA VAL A 168 10.64 -3.35 -6.33
C VAL A 168 12.09 -2.97 -6.58
N ARG A 169 13.04 -3.70 -5.99
CA ARG A 169 14.46 -3.41 -6.18
C ARG A 169 14.92 -3.62 -7.62
N THR A 170 14.42 -4.64 -8.29
CA THR A 170 14.71 -4.92 -9.70
C THR A 170 14.14 -3.83 -10.60
N LEU A 171 12.85 -3.53 -10.47
CA LEU A 171 12.19 -2.50 -11.27
C LEU A 171 12.81 -1.09 -11.04
N ALA A 172 13.24 -0.80 -9.82
CA ALA A 172 13.95 0.46 -9.53
C ALA A 172 15.22 0.63 -10.38
N ASN A 173 15.97 -0.44 -10.59
CA ASN A 173 17.17 -0.41 -11.44
C ASN A 173 16.81 -0.28 -12.93
N GLU A 174 15.80 -1.02 -13.40
CA GLU A 174 15.40 -1.06 -14.82
C GLU A 174 14.80 0.27 -15.29
N TYR A 175 14.02 0.94 -14.43
CA TYR A 175 13.24 2.11 -14.83
C TYR A 175 13.85 3.45 -14.40
N ALA A 176 14.93 3.48 -13.62
CA ALA A 176 15.56 4.72 -13.14
C ALA A 176 15.95 5.68 -14.28
N CYS A 177 16.51 5.17 -15.37
CA CYS A 177 16.93 5.97 -16.52
C CYS A 177 15.76 6.64 -17.28
N HIS A 178 14.55 6.26 -16.95
CA HIS A 178 13.32 6.83 -17.50
C HIS A 178 12.66 7.89 -16.60
N GLY A 179 13.33 8.32 -15.51
CA GLY A 179 12.77 9.29 -14.56
C GLY A 179 11.70 8.69 -13.63
N ILE A 180 11.68 7.36 -13.49
CA ILE A 180 10.73 6.63 -12.65
C ILE A 180 11.44 6.16 -11.38
N THR A 181 10.83 6.40 -10.22
CA THR A 181 11.26 5.77 -8.97
C THR A 181 10.30 4.67 -8.56
N VAL A 182 10.85 3.57 -8.05
CA VAL A 182 10.10 2.42 -7.57
C VAL A 182 10.51 2.14 -6.13
N ASN A 183 9.61 2.31 -5.18
CA ASN A 183 9.90 2.20 -3.76
C ASN A 183 8.87 1.35 -3.02
N ASN A 184 9.24 0.87 -1.86
CA ASN A 184 8.40 0.08 -0.98
C ASN A 184 8.28 0.77 0.38
N VAL A 185 7.07 0.87 0.93
CA VAL A 185 6.82 1.41 2.28
C VAL A 185 6.28 0.29 3.16
N CYS A 186 6.90 0.12 4.31
CA CYS A 186 6.67 -1.00 5.21
C CYS A 186 6.03 -0.49 6.50
N PRO A 187 4.68 -0.52 6.64
CA PRO A 187 4.02 -0.13 7.87
C PRO A 187 4.35 -1.09 9.01
N GLY A 188 4.50 -0.52 10.22
CA GLY A 188 4.42 -1.24 11.47
C GLY A 188 2.99 -1.30 12.00
N TYR A 189 2.85 -1.32 13.32
CA TYR A 189 1.55 -1.30 14.00
C TYR A 189 0.87 0.08 13.86
N THR A 190 0.07 0.23 12.80
CA THR A 190 -0.68 1.46 12.51
C THR A 190 -2.16 1.24 12.76
N ARG A 191 -2.83 2.13 13.50
CA ARG A 191 -4.23 2.02 13.91
C ARG A 191 -5.16 2.09 12.70
N THR A 192 -5.75 0.95 12.35
CA THR A 192 -6.67 0.77 11.23
C THR A 192 -7.70 -0.30 11.62
N ASP A 193 -8.85 -0.35 10.96
CA ASP A 193 -9.85 -1.40 11.16
C ASP A 193 -9.21 -2.80 11.10
N ARG A 194 -8.25 -3.01 10.20
CA ARG A 194 -7.52 -4.28 10.09
C ARG A 194 -6.73 -4.61 11.36
N LEU A 195 -6.13 -3.62 12.01
CA LEU A 195 -5.40 -3.83 13.25
C LEU A 195 -6.36 -4.13 14.41
N ASP A 196 -7.53 -3.49 14.40
CA ASP A 196 -8.61 -3.74 15.36
C ASP A 196 -9.15 -5.17 15.23
N ASP A 197 -9.41 -5.63 14.01
CA ASP A 197 -9.80 -7.02 13.71
C ASP A 197 -8.74 -8.03 14.20
N LEU A 198 -7.46 -7.73 13.96
CA LEU A 198 -6.35 -8.59 14.39
C LEU A 198 -6.26 -8.65 15.92
N ALA A 199 -6.45 -7.51 16.60
CA ALA A 199 -6.47 -7.46 18.06
C ALA A 199 -7.63 -8.30 18.63
N GLY A 200 -8.82 -8.20 18.03
CA GLY A 200 -9.98 -9.00 18.42
C GLY A 200 -9.73 -10.52 18.25
N MET A 201 -9.16 -10.92 17.11
CA MET A 201 -8.81 -12.34 16.89
C MET A 201 -7.76 -12.85 17.88
N MET A 202 -6.72 -12.04 18.17
CA MET A 202 -5.71 -12.43 19.17
C MET A 202 -6.30 -12.51 20.59
N ALA A 203 -7.12 -11.56 20.96
CA ALA A 203 -7.83 -11.53 22.24
C ALA A 203 -8.65 -12.80 22.44
N ALA A 204 -9.44 -13.20 21.44
CA ALA A 204 -10.23 -14.43 21.47
C ALA A 204 -9.37 -15.69 21.62
N ARG A 205 -8.20 -15.74 20.98
CA ARG A 205 -7.27 -16.88 21.03
C ARG A 205 -6.55 -16.99 22.38
N THR A 206 -6.26 -15.87 23.02
CA THR A 206 -5.45 -15.82 24.26
C THR A 206 -6.30 -15.66 25.53
N GLY A 207 -7.62 -15.54 25.42
CA GLY A 207 -8.50 -15.26 26.56
C GLY A 207 -8.29 -13.86 27.16
N SER A 208 -7.75 -12.91 26.37
CA SER A 208 -7.48 -11.54 26.77
C SER A 208 -8.50 -10.56 26.17
N THR A 209 -8.33 -9.26 26.38
CA THR A 209 -9.11 -8.22 25.73
C THR A 209 -8.32 -7.57 24.58
N ALA A 210 -9.00 -6.95 23.61
CA ALA A 210 -8.35 -6.22 22.55
C ALA A 210 -7.45 -5.09 23.11
N GLU A 211 -7.87 -4.44 24.18
CA GLU A 211 -7.10 -3.42 24.91
C GLU A 211 -5.77 -3.97 25.40
N GLN A 212 -5.79 -5.15 26.02
CA GLN A 212 -4.56 -5.82 26.50
C GLN A 212 -3.62 -6.18 25.36
N VAL A 213 -4.17 -6.59 24.21
CA VAL A 213 -3.38 -6.84 23.00
C VAL A 213 -2.73 -5.54 22.50
N PHE A 214 -3.46 -4.43 22.45
CA PHE A 214 -2.88 -3.13 22.07
C PHE A 214 -1.79 -2.66 23.02
N GLU A 215 -1.99 -2.80 24.34
CA GLU A 215 -0.96 -2.46 25.31
C GLU A 215 0.29 -3.34 25.15
N GLY A 216 0.10 -4.64 24.83
CA GLY A 216 1.20 -5.54 24.46
C GLY A 216 1.98 -5.02 23.24
N TRP A 217 1.29 -4.62 22.17
CA TRP A 217 1.95 -4.08 20.98
C TRP A 217 2.65 -2.76 21.24
N LYS A 218 2.06 -1.83 22.03
CA LYS A 218 2.72 -0.57 22.39
C LYS A 218 4.06 -0.79 23.10
N LYS A 219 4.17 -1.83 23.92
CA LYS A 219 5.44 -2.19 24.60
C LYS A 219 6.51 -2.69 23.64
N LEU A 220 6.13 -3.22 22.47
CA LEU A 220 7.07 -3.67 21.44
C LEU A 220 7.58 -2.52 20.57
N ILE A 221 6.87 -1.40 20.55
CA ILE A 221 7.18 -0.23 19.72
C ILE A 221 8.03 0.74 20.55
N PRO A 222 9.28 1.06 20.14
CA PRO A 222 10.11 2.02 20.86
C PRO A 222 9.46 3.40 21.05
N ALA A 223 8.64 3.86 20.08
CA ALA A 223 7.85 5.09 20.21
C ALA A 223 6.73 5.01 21.26
N GLY A 224 6.45 3.85 21.86
CA GLY A 224 5.47 3.65 22.93
C GLY A 224 4.00 3.78 22.50
N ARG A 225 3.71 3.87 21.22
CA ARG A 225 2.35 4.06 20.68
C ARG A 225 2.18 3.42 19.32
N LEU A 226 0.93 3.19 18.94
CA LEU A 226 0.58 2.83 17.57
C LEU A 226 0.77 4.05 16.65
N GLY A 227 1.15 3.79 15.40
CA GLY A 227 1.16 4.80 14.35
C GLY A 227 -0.25 5.22 13.95
N LYS A 228 -0.38 6.42 13.41
CA LYS A 228 -1.63 6.91 12.78
C LYS A 228 -1.54 6.69 11.27
N PRO A 229 -2.66 6.40 10.57
CA PRO A 229 -2.67 6.27 9.12
C PRO A 229 -2.10 7.49 8.38
N GLU A 230 -2.32 8.69 8.92
CA GLU A 230 -1.84 9.95 8.35
C GLU A 230 -0.31 10.06 8.42
N GLU A 231 0.33 9.55 9.47
CA GLU A 231 1.80 9.52 9.59
C GLU A 231 2.43 8.63 8.52
N PHE A 232 1.76 7.52 8.20
CA PHE A 232 2.17 6.63 7.11
C PHE A 232 1.93 7.28 5.75
N ALA A 233 0.77 7.91 5.56
CA ALA A 233 0.38 8.54 4.31
C ALA A 233 1.32 9.68 3.93
N ALA A 234 1.77 10.49 4.88
CA ALA A 234 2.73 11.56 4.66
C ALA A 234 4.06 11.06 4.06
N VAL A 235 4.55 9.89 4.51
CA VAL A 235 5.76 9.26 3.95
C VAL A 235 5.52 8.79 2.52
N VAL A 236 4.35 8.21 2.22
CA VAL A 236 3.99 7.80 0.86
C VAL A 236 3.88 9.02 -0.06
N ALA A 237 3.25 10.11 0.38
CA ALA A 237 3.15 11.35 -0.38
C ALA A 237 4.53 11.97 -0.64
N PHE A 238 5.45 11.95 0.33
CA PHE A 238 6.84 12.35 0.11
C PHE A 238 7.50 11.52 -0.99
N LEU A 239 7.42 10.17 -0.93
CA LEU A 239 8.00 9.30 -1.96
C LEU A 239 7.33 9.47 -3.33
N ALA A 240 6.08 9.88 -3.39
CA ALA A 240 5.36 10.20 -4.63
C ALA A 240 5.79 11.55 -5.23
N SER A 241 6.51 12.39 -4.51
CA SER A 241 6.80 13.78 -4.83
C SER A 241 8.02 13.97 -5.74
N GLU A 242 8.19 15.20 -6.22
CA GLU A 242 9.44 15.64 -6.87
C GLU A 242 10.62 15.66 -5.88
N ARG A 243 10.35 15.88 -4.60
CA ARG A 243 11.37 15.95 -3.55
C ARG A 243 12.07 14.63 -3.31
N ALA A 244 11.41 13.51 -3.67
CA ALA A 244 11.96 12.16 -3.56
C ALA A 244 12.58 11.64 -4.87
N SER A 245 12.86 12.50 -5.85
CA SER A 245 13.34 12.09 -7.19
C SER A 245 14.66 11.29 -7.17
N TYR A 246 15.44 11.38 -6.09
CA TYR A 246 16.69 10.61 -5.91
C TYR A 246 16.57 9.46 -4.90
N VAL A 247 15.34 9.19 -4.40
CA VAL A 247 15.04 8.06 -3.51
C VAL A 247 14.46 6.94 -4.37
N ASN A 248 15.26 5.88 -4.62
CA ASN A 248 14.87 4.80 -5.51
C ASN A 248 15.30 3.43 -4.99
N GLY A 249 14.44 2.43 -5.09
CA GLY A 249 14.69 1.06 -4.69
C GLY A 249 14.75 0.83 -3.17
N VAL A 250 14.22 1.75 -2.36
CA VAL A 250 14.23 1.61 -0.90
C VAL A 250 13.03 0.79 -0.40
N SER A 251 13.23 0.11 0.73
CA SER A 251 12.15 -0.44 1.57
C SER A 251 12.17 0.32 2.89
N LEU A 252 11.34 1.37 2.95
CA LEU A 252 11.30 2.31 4.06
C LEU A 252 10.29 1.87 5.12
N THR A 253 10.74 1.63 6.34
CA THR A 253 9.86 1.29 7.46
C THR A 253 9.24 2.55 8.08
N VAL A 254 7.93 2.47 8.36
CA VAL A 254 7.17 3.49 9.11
C VAL A 254 6.50 2.76 10.27
N ASP A 255 7.25 2.54 11.34
CA ASP A 255 6.93 1.54 12.36
C ASP A 255 7.24 1.95 13.80
N GLY A 256 7.60 3.21 14.03
CA GLY A 256 7.94 3.72 15.37
C GLY A 256 9.20 3.08 15.99
N GLY A 257 10.09 2.50 15.15
CA GLY A 257 11.31 1.83 15.58
C GLY A 257 11.12 0.36 15.94
N THR A 258 10.02 -0.27 15.54
CA THR A 258 9.73 -1.69 15.85
C THR A 258 10.73 -2.64 15.20
N THR A 259 11.14 -2.36 13.97
CA THR A 259 12.15 -3.14 13.24
C THR A 259 13.53 -2.96 13.88
N ARG A 260 14.18 -4.06 14.22
CA ARG A 260 15.51 -4.08 14.85
C ARG A 260 16.63 -4.47 13.87
N SER A 261 16.30 -4.75 12.61
CA SER A 261 17.27 -5.04 11.56
C SER A 261 18.05 -3.78 11.18
N LEU A 262 19.34 -3.93 10.95
CA LEU A 262 20.21 -2.85 10.46
C LEU A 262 20.10 -2.67 8.93
N LEU A 263 19.60 -3.69 8.19
CA LEU A 263 19.50 -3.74 6.73
C LEU A 263 18.08 -3.86 6.25
#